data_4e7f6023b691ecfbecf7b3fb0cf475eb
#
_entry.id   4e7f6023b691ecfbecf7b3fb0cf475eb
#
_cell.length_a   1.000
_cell.length_b   1.000
_cell.length_c   1.000
_cell.angle_alpha   90.00
_cell.angle_beta   90.00
_cell.angle_gamma   90.00
#
_symmetry.space_group_name_H-M   'P 1'
#
loop_
_entity.id
_entity.type
_entity.pdbx_description
1 polymer ?
#
loop_
_entity_poly.entity_id
_entity_poly.type
_entity_poly.pdbx_seq_one_letter_code
_entity_poly.pdbx_strand_id
1 'polypeptide(L)'
;LLNNFYESQKNDATVNVSQPQGTAFTPDSTYNFSVLLTLSADTDKAPDKYMTVTYRATANTFVLMPYLSSTELAGGTIKQICEQSGEAEVAKQLSEKTGLTINKYIRFTKSTLSELFDMVGNTTLTIPSEIKYENKKDNTVTVIKQGTQIFTADQMYTYLTLPNYGIKDELYPCKVLATAISAFIDQNFIGTGEKTLAEYMDFIINFTNTNIVQG
;
A
#
# COMPACT_ATOMS: atom_id res chain seq x y z
N LEU A 1 18.13 35.40 20.86
CA LEU A 1 18.18 34.19 21.70
C LEU A 1 18.50 32.93 20.88
N LEU A 2 18.02 32.80 19.65
CA LEU A 2 18.33 31.65 18.77
C LEU A 2 19.77 31.66 18.22
N ASN A 3 20.38 32.85 17.99
CA ASN A 3 21.75 32.94 17.52
C ASN A 3 22.79 32.55 18.60
N ASN A 4 22.49 32.76 19.87
CA ASN A 4 23.41 32.39 20.96
C ASN A 4 23.41 30.88 21.24
N PHE A 5 22.38 30.17 20.83
CA PHE A 5 22.33 28.70 20.97
C PHE A 5 23.17 27.98 19.90
N TYR A 6 23.29 28.59 18.71
CA TYR A 6 24.10 28.04 17.61
C TYR A 6 25.62 28.24 17.81
N GLU A 7 26.03 29.34 18.46
CA GLU A 7 27.45 29.64 18.70
C GLU A 7 28.03 28.87 19.90
N SER A 8 27.20 28.44 20.86
CA SER A 8 27.66 27.64 22.00
C SER A 8 27.95 26.17 21.64
N GLN A 9 27.46 25.70 20.52
CA GLN A 9 27.74 24.32 20.05
C GLN A 9 29.03 24.20 19.21
N LYS A 10 29.65 25.31 18.83
CA LYS A 10 30.88 25.30 18.04
C LYS A 10 32.17 25.19 18.86
N ASN A 11 32.11 25.27 20.18
CA ASN A 11 33.30 25.31 21.04
C ASN A 11 33.46 24.13 21.99
N ASP A 12 32.73 23.05 21.82
CA ASP A 12 33.00 21.83 22.58
C ASP A 12 33.99 20.92 21.83
N ALA A 13 35.05 20.62 22.54
CA ALA A 13 36.24 19.91 22.14
C ALA A 13 35.93 18.70 21.27
N THR A 14 36.72 18.52 20.21
CA THR A 14 36.94 17.28 19.50
C THR A 14 37.27 16.14 20.44
N VAL A 15 36.24 15.49 20.99
CA VAL A 15 36.37 14.13 21.47
C VAL A 15 36.28 13.27 20.23
N ASN A 16 37.42 12.77 19.75
CA ASN A 16 37.50 11.67 18.79
C ASN A 16 36.93 10.42 19.49
N VAL A 17 35.63 10.35 19.59
CA VAL A 17 34.97 9.05 19.78
C VAL A 17 35.03 8.39 18.42
N SER A 18 35.96 7.46 18.25
CA SER A 18 35.89 6.46 17.19
C SER A 18 34.56 5.74 17.39
N GLN A 19 33.51 6.19 16.72
CA GLN A 19 32.33 5.37 16.57
C GLN A 19 32.80 4.09 15.88
N PRO A 20 32.51 2.90 16.43
CA PRO A 20 32.72 1.68 15.67
C PRO A 20 31.94 1.90 14.36
N GLN A 21 32.65 1.90 13.23
CA GLN A 21 32.03 1.84 11.92
C GLN A 21 31.29 0.50 11.90
N GLY A 22 30.02 0.53 12.28
CA GLY A 22 29.12 -0.55 12.00
C GLY A 22 29.20 -0.77 10.49
N THR A 23 29.54 -1.99 10.08
CA THR A 23 29.49 -2.39 8.68
C THR A 23 28.11 -1.98 8.18
N ALA A 24 28.06 -1.12 7.18
CA ALA A 24 26.80 -0.68 6.61
C ALA A 24 25.98 -1.94 6.26
N PHE A 25 24.79 -2.06 6.83
CA PHE A 25 23.90 -3.18 6.58
C PHE A 25 23.62 -3.24 5.07
N THR A 26 24.01 -4.35 4.43
CA THR A 26 23.72 -4.57 3.02
C THR A 26 22.64 -5.66 2.95
N PRO A 27 21.39 -5.28 2.61
CA PRO A 27 20.32 -6.25 2.47
C PRO A 27 20.64 -7.27 1.39
N ASP A 28 20.42 -8.55 1.67
CA ASP A 28 20.51 -9.64 0.71
C ASP A 28 19.10 -10.19 0.37
N SER A 29 19.04 -11.22 -0.47
CA SER A 29 17.78 -11.79 -0.91
C SER A 29 16.94 -12.46 0.20
N THR A 30 17.50 -12.71 1.38
CA THR A 30 16.75 -13.27 2.52
C THR A 30 15.76 -12.29 3.10
N TYR A 31 15.97 -10.98 2.85
CA TYR A 31 15.03 -9.91 3.24
C TYR A 31 13.94 -9.64 2.19
N ASN A 32 13.91 -10.42 1.09
CA ASN A 32 12.81 -10.32 0.14
C ASN A 32 11.52 -10.83 0.77
N PHE A 33 10.42 -10.14 0.53
CA PHE A 33 9.11 -10.62 0.94
C PHE A 33 8.03 -10.26 -0.08
N SER A 34 6.95 -11.03 -0.09
CA SER A 34 5.74 -10.70 -0.84
C SER A 34 4.53 -10.79 0.08
N VAL A 35 3.64 -9.81 -0.04
CA VAL A 35 2.40 -9.74 0.72
C VAL A 35 1.22 -9.50 -0.22
N LEU A 36 0.11 -10.16 0.03
CA LEU A 36 -1.16 -9.88 -0.65
C LEU A 36 -1.86 -8.72 0.06
N LEU A 37 -2.02 -7.59 -0.61
CA LEU A 37 -2.88 -6.50 -0.17
C LEU A 37 -4.27 -6.66 -0.77
N THR A 38 -5.30 -6.47 0.05
CA THR A 38 -6.69 -6.46 -0.40
C THR A 38 -7.41 -5.24 0.15
N LEU A 39 -8.41 -4.76 -0.59
CA LEU A 39 -9.27 -3.65 -0.17
C LEU A 39 -10.73 -4.08 -0.30
N SER A 40 -11.48 -3.97 0.78
CA SER A 40 -12.91 -4.24 0.86
C SER A 40 -13.68 -3.01 1.36
N ALA A 41 -14.98 -3.02 1.13
CA ALA A 41 -15.86 -1.98 1.68
C ALA A 41 -15.99 -2.10 3.20
N ASP A 42 -16.00 -3.35 3.70
CA ASP A 42 -16.19 -3.69 5.10
C ASP A 42 -15.50 -5.02 5.42
N THR A 43 -15.35 -5.34 6.70
CA THR A 43 -14.74 -6.60 7.17
C THR A 43 -15.53 -7.83 6.73
N ASP A 44 -16.85 -7.71 6.63
CA ASP A 44 -17.77 -8.82 6.32
C ASP A 44 -17.94 -9.08 4.82
N LYS A 45 -17.32 -8.25 3.97
CA LYS A 45 -17.42 -8.37 2.51
C LYS A 45 -16.11 -8.83 1.90
N ALA A 46 -16.20 -9.69 0.90
CA ALA A 46 -15.03 -10.04 0.11
C ALA A 46 -14.40 -8.78 -0.50
N PRO A 47 -13.07 -8.73 -0.56
CA PRO A 47 -12.37 -7.61 -1.20
C PRO A 47 -12.74 -7.46 -2.68
N ASP A 48 -12.72 -6.23 -3.15
CA ASP A 48 -12.91 -5.90 -4.56
C ASP A 48 -11.57 -5.63 -5.27
N LYS A 49 -10.51 -5.36 -4.52
CA LYS A 49 -9.16 -5.06 -5.05
C LYS A 49 -8.14 -6.02 -4.45
N TYR A 50 -7.24 -6.47 -5.29
CA TYR A 50 -6.19 -7.44 -4.97
C TYR A 50 -4.88 -7.01 -5.61
N MET A 51 -3.80 -7.03 -4.84
CA MET A 51 -2.47 -6.70 -5.31
C MET A 51 -1.42 -7.47 -4.52
N THR A 52 -0.42 -8.03 -5.19
CA THR A 52 0.79 -8.47 -4.53
C THR A 52 1.80 -7.34 -4.50
N VAL A 53 2.34 -7.06 -3.33
CA VAL A 53 3.48 -6.16 -3.12
C VAL A 53 4.69 -7.01 -2.77
N THR A 54 5.72 -6.94 -3.60
CA THR A 54 6.98 -7.66 -3.40
C THR A 54 8.09 -6.66 -3.17
N TYR A 55 8.77 -6.75 -2.03
CA TYR A 55 10.00 -6.02 -1.76
C TYR A 55 11.20 -6.85 -2.20
N ARG A 56 12.08 -6.24 -3.00
CA ARG A 56 13.37 -6.80 -3.43
C ARG A 56 14.50 -6.07 -2.72
N ALA A 57 15.02 -6.67 -1.68
CA ALA A 57 15.96 -6.05 -0.75
C ALA A 57 17.27 -5.63 -1.44
N THR A 58 17.85 -6.49 -2.27
CA THR A 58 19.10 -6.19 -3.00
C THR A 58 19.00 -5.02 -3.96
N ALA A 59 17.82 -4.79 -4.52
CA ALA A 59 17.53 -3.68 -5.43
C ALA A 59 16.89 -2.48 -4.73
N ASN A 60 16.52 -2.63 -3.47
CA ASN A 60 15.73 -1.67 -2.69
C ASN A 60 14.50 -1.16 -3.47
N THR A 61 13.72 -2.08 -4.02
CA THR A 61 12.57 -1.76 -4.87
C THR A 61 11.33 -2.54 -4.46
N PHE A 62 10.18 -1.90 -4.66
CA PHE A 62 8.88 -2.56 -4.59
C PHE A 62 8.38 -2.91 -5.99
N VAL A 63 7.88 -4.12 -6.15
CA VAL A 63 7.18 -4.58 -7.35
C VAL A 63 5.71 -4.74 -7.00
N LEU A 64 4.86 -4.00 -7.69
CA LEU A 64 3.41 -3.99 -7.50
C LEU A 64 2.75 -4.79 -8.61
N MET A 65 1.99 -5.82 -8.24
CA MET A 65 1.30 -6.69 -9.19
C MET A 65 -0.19 -6.74 -8.84
N PRO A 66 -1.00 -5.84 -9.40
CA PRO A 66 -2.45 -5.83 -9.19
C PRO A 66 -3.13 -6.91 -10.03
N TYR A 67 -4.27 -7.40 -9.52
CA TYR A 67 -5.10 -8.42 -10.16
C TYR A 67 -6.54 -7.94 -10.27
N LEU A 68 -7.21 -8.32 -11.35
CA LEU A 68 -8.66 -8.22 -11.43
C LEU A 68 -9.28 -9.27 -10.50
N SER A 69 -10.40 -8.92 -9.87
CA SER A 69 -11.16 -9.87 -9.05
C SER A 69 -11.67 -11.08 -9.85
N SER A 70 -11.82 -10.92 -11.17
CA SER A 70 -12.16 -11.95 -12.15
C SER A 70 -10.96 -12.77 -12.65
N THR A 71 -9.73 -12.51 -12.18
CA THR A 71 -8.57 -13.32 -12.59
C THR A 71 -8.75 -14.75 -12.16
N GLU A 72 -8.63 -15.69 -13.13
CA GLU A 72 -8.78 -17.13 -12.90
C GLU A 72 -7.53 -17.74 -12.25
N LEU A 73 -7.76 -18.51 -11.20
CA LEU A 73 -6.81 -19.38 -10.51
C LEU A 73 -7.33 -20.83 -10.56
N ALA A 74 -6.61 -21.77 -9.95
CA ALA A 74 -6.98 -23.19 -9.98
C ALA A 74 -8.37 -23.48 -9.36
N GLY A 75 -8.78 -22.70 -8.36
CA GLY A 75 -10.06 -22.89 -7.64
C GLY A 75 -11.21 -22.00 -8.12
N GLY A 76 -11.05 -21.23 -9.20
CA GLY A 76 -12.02 -20.26 -9.70
C GLY A 76 -11.45 -18.85 -9.75
N THR A 77 -12.30 -17.83 -9.81
CA THR A 77 -11.83 -16.44 -9.77
C THR A 77 -11.26 -16.06 -8.39
N ILE A 78 -10.34 -15.10 -8.35
CA ILE A 78 -9.77 -14.60 -7.09
C ILE A 78 -10.88 -14.23 -6.10
N LYS A 79 -11.94 -13.56 -6.58
CA LYS A 79 -13.07 -13.17 -5.73
C LYS A 79 -13.80 -14.39 -5.16
N GLN A 80 -14.12 -15.38 -5.98
CA GLN A 80 -14.79 -16.61 -5.52
C GLN A 80 -13.96 -17.37 -4.49
N ILE A 81 -12.66 -17.51 -4.73
CA ILE A 81 -11.75 -18.18 -3.79
C ILE A 81 -11.69 -17.41 -2.47
N CYS A 82 -11.61 -16.08 -2.53
CA CYS A 82 -11.58 -15.25 -1.34
C CYS A 82 -12.89 -15.34 -0.53
N GLU A 83 -14.05 -15.36 -1.21
CA GLU A 83 -15.36 -15.52 -0.58
C GLU A 83 -15.52 -16.87 0.12
N GLN A 84 -14.96 -17.93 -0.45
CA GLN A 84 -15.09 -19.30 0.06
C GLN A 84 -14.04 -19.65 1.11
N SER A 85 -12.82 -19.18 0.96
CA SER A 85 -11.65 -19.67 1.70
C SER A 85 -10.73 -18.57 2.25
N GLY A 86 -11.05 -17.31 2.00
CA GLY A 86 -10.31 -16.16 2.52
C GLY A 86 -9.02 -15.85 1.77
N GLU A 87 -8.33 -14.79 2.23
CA GLU A 87 -7.11 -14.26 1.60
C GLU A 87 -5.93 -15.22 1.65
N ALA A 88 -5.84 -16.04 2.67
CA ALA A 88 -4.73 -17.00 2.80
C ALA A 88 -4.72 -18.01 1.64
N GLU A 89 -5.90 -18.49 1.20
CA GLU A 89 -6.00 -19.39 0.06
C GLU A 89 -5.73 -18.67 -1.27
N VAL A 90 -6.20 -17.41 -1.41
CA VAL A 90 -5.85 -16.57 -2.56
C VAL A 90 -4.33 -16.39 -2.66
N ALA A 91 -3.66 -16.05 -1.55
CA ALA A 91 -2.21 -15.87 -1.49
C ALA A 91 -1.47 -17.15 -1.91
N LYS A 92 -1.92 -18.32 -1.43
CA LYS A 92 -1.36 -19.62 -1.78
C LYS A 92 -1.48 -19.89 -3.30
N GLN A 93 -2.67 -19.74 -3.87
CA GLN A 93 -2.88 -20.01 -5.30
C GLN A 93 -2.17 -18.98 -6.20
N LEU A 94 -2.06 -17.72 -5.76
CA LEU A 94 -1.21 -16.74 -6.43
C LEU A 94 0.27 -17.13 -6.36
N SER A 95 0.75 -17.68 -5.22
CA SER A 95 2.12 -18.20 -5.11
C SER A 95 2.39 -19.30 -6.13
N GLU A 96 1.49 -20.25 -6.24
CA GLU A 96 1.59 -21.35 -7.21
C GLU A 96 1.60 -20.83 -8.66
N LYS A 97 0.76 -19.83 -8.97
CA LYS A 97 0.67 -19.25 -10.32
C LYS A 97 1.86 -18.38 -10.71
N THR A 98 2.40 -17.63 -9.76
CA THR A 98 3.45 -16.62 -10.04
C THR A 98 4.86 -17.10 -9.72
N GLY A 99 5.01 -18.17 -8.95
CA GLY A 99 6.29 -18.61 -8.40
C GLY A 99 6.84 -17.74 -7.26
N LEU A 100 6.07 -16.75 -6.79
CA LEU A 100 6.42 -15.94 -5.63
C LEU A 100 6.01 -16.63 -4.34
N THR A 101 6.75 -16.44 -3.27
CA THR A 101 6.33 -16.90 -1.93
C THR A 101 5.44 -15.83 -1.31
N ILE A 102 4.11 -15.98 -1.43
CA ILE A 102 3.11 -15.07 -0.86
C ILE A 102 2.42 -15.81 0.28
N ASN A 103 2.90 -15.64 1.50
CA ASN A 103 2.40 -16.32 2.70
C ASN A 103 1.79 -15.34 3.72
N LYS A 104 1.75 -14.07 3.39
CA LYS A 104 1.19 -13.00 4.21
C LYS A 104 0.15 -12.24 3.43
N TYR A 105 -0.86 -11.73 4.15
CA TYR A 105 -1.86 -10.82 3.59
C TYR A 105 -2.17 -9.69 4.55
N ILE A 106 -2.67 -8.58 4.00
CA ILE A 106 -3.20 -7.44 4.73
C ILE A 106 -4.49 -7.02 4.05
N ARG A 107 -5.61 -7.06 4.78
CA ARG A 107 -6.89 -6.54 4.30
C ARG A 107 -7.14 -5.16 4.85
N PHE A 108 -7.26 -4.19 3.99
CA PHE A 108 -7.77 -2.88 4.32
C PHE A 108 -9.27 -2.80 4.07
N THR A 109 -9.95 -2.07 4.94
CA THR A 109 -11.33 -1.60 4.76
C THR A 109 -11.31 -0.08 4.54
N LYS A 110 -12.47 0.50 4.27
CA LYS A 110 -12.58 1.97 4.19
C LYS A 110 -12.14 2.63 5.50
N SER A 111 -12.52 2.07 6.66
CA SER A 111 -12.16 2.63 7.98
C SER A 111 -10.65 2.52 8.24
N THR A 112 -10.06 1.34 8.06
CA THR A 112 -8.63 1.16 8.32
C THR A 112 -7.75 1.93 7.32
N LEU A 113 -8.22 2.16 6.09
CA LEU A 113 -7.55 3.06 5.17
C LEU A 113 -7.59 4.51 5.66
N SER A 114 -8.73 4.96 6.24
CA SER A 114 -8.83 6.29 6.84
C SER A 114 -7.85 6.48 7.98
N GLU A 115 -7.82 5.53 8.90
CA GLU A 115 -6.88 5.54 10.04
C GLU A 115 -5.41 5.56 9.59
N LEU A 116 -5.07 4.80 8.53
CA LEU A 116 -3.74 4.83 7.95
C LEU A 116 -3.39 6.21 7.40
N PHE A 117 -4.32 6.86 6.68
CA PHE A 117 -4.11 8.21 6.16
C PHE A 117 -4.00 9.27 7.27
N ASP A 118 -4.69 9.10 8.39
CA ASP A 118 -4.56 9.98 9.56
C ASP A 118 -3.14 9.88 10.17
N MET A 119 -2.51 8.72 10.08
CA MET A 119 -1.13 8.53 10.56
C MET A 119 -0.08 9.08 9.59
N VAL A 120 -0.23 8.83 8.29
CA VAL A 120 0.83 9.10 7.29
C VAL A 120 0.58 10.35 6.48
N GLY A 121 -0.65 10.86 6.45
CA GLY A 121 -1.06 12.01 5.66
C GLY A 121 -1.67 11.65 4.30
N ASN A 122 -2.04 12.70 3.58
CA ASN A 122 -2.65 12.61 2.27
C ASN A 122 -1.62 12.25 1.19
N THR A 123 -2.12 11.74 0.04
CA THR A 123 -1.27 11.34 -1.09
C THR A 123 -1.57 12.20 -2.30
N THR A 124 -0.54 12.69 -2.97
CA THR A 124 -0.66 13.44 -4.22
C THR A 124 -0.67 12.49 -5.41
N LEU A 125 -1.72 12.56 -6.24
CA LEU A 125 -1.83 11.80 -7.48
C LEU A 125 -1.98 12.71 -8.69
N THR A 126 -1.44 12.28 -9.83
CA THR A 126 -1.70 12.92 -11.13
C THR A 126 -2.68 12.06 -11.92
N ILE A 127 -3.86 12.59 -12.17
CA ILE A 127 -4.93 11.93 -12.91
C ILE A 127 -4.77 12.27 -14.39
N PRO A 128 -4.56 11.29 -15.29
CA PRO A 128 -4.23 11.56 -16.69
C PRO A 128 -5.37 12.12 -17.51
N SER A 129 -6.63 11.83 -17.14
CA SER A 129 -7.85 12.34 -17.77
C SER A 129 -8.97 12.41 -16.76
N GLU A 130 -9.91 13.33 -16.97
CA GLU A 130 -11.10 13.41 -16.11
C GLU A 130 -11.89 12.10 -16.14
N ILE A 131 -12.29 11.64 -14.94
CA ILE A 131 -13.09 10.44 -14.74
C ILE A 131 -14.46 10.89 -14.23
N LYS A 132 -15.51 10.49 -14.95
CA LYS A 132 -16.91 10.75 -14.57
C LYS A 132 -17.63 9.42 -14.43
N TYR A 133 -18.15 9.14 -13.23
CA TYR A 133 -18.96 7.98 -12.95
C TYR A 133 -20.35 8.39 -12.46
N GLU A 134 -21.38 7.90 -13.14
CA GLU A 134 -22.79 8.12 -12.78
C GLU A 134 -23.35 6.84 -12.15
N ASN A 135 -23.67 6.92 -10.86
CA ASN A 135 -24.34 5.82 -10.17
C ASN A 135 -25.86 5.95 -10.39
N LYS A 136 -26.40 5.12 -11.28
CA LYS A 136 -27.83 5.12 -11.64
C LYS A 136 -28.76 4.65 -10.51
N LYS A 137 -28.21 4.01 -9.45
CA LYS A 137 -29.03 3.49 -8.35
C LYS A 137 -29.46 4.58 -7.38
N ASP A 138 -28.59 5.55 -7.14
CA ASP A 138 -28.77 6.64 -6.18
C ASP A 138 -28.72 8.03 -6.81
N ASN A 139 -28.61 8.11 -8.16
CA ASN A 139 -28.50 9.34 -8.93
C ASN A 139 -27.32 10.25 -8.52
N THR A 140 -26.23 9.65 -8.03
CA THR A 140 -25.02 10.41 -7.68
C THR A 140 -24.04 10.43 -8.83
N VAL A 141 -23.26 11.52 -8.93
CA VAL A 141 -22.19 11.68 -9.92
C VAL A 141 -20.88 11.90 -9.19
N THR A 142 -19.93 11.01 -9.43
CA THR A 142 -18.55 11.17 -8.95
C THR A 142 -17.70 11.72 -10.09
N VAL A 143 -17.01 12.83 -9.84
CA VAL A 143 -16.09 13.44 -10.79
C VAL A 143 -14.71 13.53 -10.16
N ILE A 144 -13.72 12.93 -10.83
CA ILE A 144 -12.30 13.07 -10.48
C ILE A 144 -11.65 13.85 -11.62
N LYS A 145 -11.22 15.07 -11.33
CA LYS A 145 -10.67 15.98 -12.35
C LYS A 145 -9.33 15.50 -12.86
N GLN A 146 -9.00 15.85 -14.10
CA GLN A 146 -7.65 15.71 -14.64
C GLN A 146 -6.67 16.61 -13.89
N GLY A 147 -5.42 16.19 -13.78
CA GLY A 147 -4.31 16.95 -13.19
C GLY A 147 -3.85 16.42 -11.84
N THR A 148 -2.93 17.14 -11.23
CA THR A 148 -2.34 16.78 -9.94
C THR A 148 -3.25 17.24 -8.80
N GLN A 149 -3.61 16.33 -7.92
CA GLN A 149 -4.53 16.55 -6.82
C GLN A 149 -4.04 15.84 -5.56
N ILE A 150 -4.39 16.41 -4.40
CA ILE A 150 -4.19 15.77 -3.10
C ILE A 150 -5.43 14.92 -2.80
N PHE A 151 -5.20 13.65 -2.51
CA PHE A 151 -6.24 12.69 -2.17
C PHE A 151 -6.27 12.47 -0.67
N THR A 152 -7.40 12.73 -0.04
CA THR A 152 -7.73 12.25 1.31
C THR A 152 -8.05 10.76 1.27
N ALA A 153 -8.16 10.12 2.42
CA ALA A 153 -8.55 8.71 2.52
C ALA A 153 -9.86 8.39 1.77
N ASP A 154 -10.90 9.21 1.98
CA ASP A 154 -12.20 9.04 1.31
C ASP A 154 -12.11 9.18 -0.22
N GLN A 155 -11.34 10.16 -0.70
CA GLN A 155 -11.11 10.35 -2.12
C GLN A 155 -10.31 9.20 -2.72
N MET A 156 -9.27 8.73 -2.01
CA MET A 156 -8.47 7.57 -2.40
C MET A 156 -9.33 6.31 -2.46
N TYR A 157 -10.10 6.03 -1.40
CA TYR A 157 -11.01 4.90 -1.38
C TYR A 157 -12.00 4.96 -2.55
N THR A 158 -12.64 6.12 -2.76
CA THR A 158 -13.57 6.34 -3.87
C THR A 158 -12.90 6.08 -5.21
N TYR A 159 -11.71 6.64 -5.44
CA TYR A 159 -10.95 6.45 -6.68
C TYR A 159 -10.61 4.98 -6.93
N LEU A 160 -10.12 4.26 -5.92
CA LEU A 160 -9.75 2.85 -6.03
C LEU A 160 -10.94 1.93 -6.28
N THR A 161 -12.12 2.28 -5.76
CA THR A 161 -13.30 1.39 -5.78
C THR A 161 -14.35 1.75 -6.82
N LEU A 162 -14.09 2.76 -7.69
CA LEU A 162 -15.02 3.08 -8.78
C LEU A 162 -15.32 1.81 -9.61
N PRO A 163 -16.60 1.52 -9.85
CA PRO A 163 -17.01 0.37 -10.68
C PRO A 163 -16.58 0.52 -12.14
N ASN A 164 -16.50 1.75 -12.63
CA ASN A 164 -16.13 2.06 -14.00
C ASN A 164 -15.43 3.43 -14.05
N TYR A 165 -14.35 3.48 -14.82
CA TYR A 165 -13.56 4.71 -15.03
C TYR A 165 -13.90 5.43 -16.35
N GLY A 166 -14.86 4.93 -17.13
CA GLY A 166 -15.18 5.47 -18.46
C GLY A 166 -14.14 5.20 -19.54
N ILE A 167 -13.15 4.36 -19.24
CA ILE A 167 -12.03 4.02 -20.12
C ILE A 167 -12.20 2.59 -20.62
N LYS A 168 -12.08 2.40 -21.94
CA LYS A 168 -12.18 1.09 -22.60
C LYS A 168 -10.87 0.30 -22.49
N ASP A 169 -10.46 0.03 -21.26
CA ASP A 169 -9.27 -0.78 -20.95
C ASP A 169 -9.62 -1.64 -19.73
N GLU A 170 -9.76 -2.93 -19.93
CA GLU A 170 -10.12 -3.88 -18.87
C GLU A 170 -9.09 -3.89 -17.72
N LEU A 171 -7.84 -3.59 -18.00
CA LEU A 171 -6.77 -3.52 -17.01
C LEU A 171 -6.63 -2.13 -16.36
N TYR A 172 -7.46 -1.16 -16.74
CA TYR A 172 -7.38 0.18 -16.17
C TYR A 172 -7.54 0.20 -14.64
N PRO A 173 -8.46 -0.59 -14.02
CA PRO A 173 -8.54 -0.70 -12.56
C PRO A 173 -7.23 -1.16 -11.91
N CYS A 174 -6.51 -2.07 -12.57
CA CYS A 174 -5.19 -2.51 -12.11
C CYS A 174 -4.15 -1.39 -12.21
N LYS A 175 -4.15 -0.60 -13.27
CA LYS A 175 -3.26 0.56 -13.43
C LYS A 175 -3.54 1.62 -12.37
N VAL A 176 -4.82 1.91 -12.09
CA VAL A 176 -5.23 2.82 -11.01
C VAL A 176 -4.68 2.35 -9.67
N LEU A 177 -4.89 1.08 -9.33
CA LEU A 177 -4.43 0.52 -8.07
C LEU A 177 -2.90 0.58 -7.93
N ALA A 178 -2.16 0.18 -8.98
CA ALA A 178 -0.70 0.23 -8.97
C ALA A 178 -0.17 1.66 -8.82
N THR A 179 -0.70 2.61 -9.59
CA THR A 179 -0.26 4.02 -9.54
C THR A 179 -0.54 4.65 -8.19
N ALA A 180 -1.73 4.42 -7.62
CA ALA A 180 -2.11 4.98 -6.33
C ALA A 180 -1.25 4.42 -5.19
N ILE A 181 -1.04 3.11 -5.16
CA ILE A 181 -0.22 2.47 -4.11
C ILE A 181 1.25 2.82 -4.27
N SER A 182 1.79 2.91 -5.50
CA SER A 182 3.16 3.40 -5.74
C SER A 182 3.34 4.80 -5.18
N ALA A 183 2.46 5.73 -5.54
CA ALA A 183 2.54 7.09 -5.04
C ALA A 183 2.41 7.17 -3.51
N PHE A 184 1.54 6.36 -2.92
CA PHE A 184 1.38 6.27 -1.48
C PHE A 184 2.66 5.78 -0.79
N ILE A 185 3.29 4.71 -1.29
CA ILE A 185 4.55 4.19 -0.77
C ILE A 185 5.66 5.23 -0.92
N ASP A 186 5.81 5.81 -2.10
CA ASP A 186 6.88 6.77 -2.41
C ASP A 186 6.81 8.02 -1.54
N GLN A 187 5.61 8.50 -1.23
CA GLN A 187 5.43 9.74 -0.49
C GLN A 187 5.44 9.56 1.03
N ASN A 188 5.04 8.39 1.52
CA ASN A 188 4.79 8.20 2.95
C ASN A 188 5.73 7.20 3.63
N PHE A 189 6.37 6.29 2.87
CA PHE A 189 7.24 5.26 3.46
C PHE A 189 8.72 5.41 3.10
N ILE A 190 9.05 6.05 1.98
CA ILE A 190 10.45 6.25 1.60
C ILE A 190 11.05 7.36 2.48
N GLY A 191 12.16 7.05 3.15
CA GLY A 191 12.83 7.99 4.06
C GLY A 191 12.27 8.05 5.48
N THR A 192 11.32 7.18 5.81
CA THR A 192 10.76 7.03 7.16
C THR A 192 11.80 6.41 8.09
N GLY A 193 11.99 6.97 9.30
CA GLY A 193 12.89 6.41 10.31
C GLY A 193 12.36 5.11 10.92
N GLU A 194 13.24 4.30 11.53
CA GLU A 194 12.91 3.00 12.13
C GLU A 194 11.72 3.07 13.11
N LYS A 195 11.65 4.13 13.92
CA LYS A 195 10.55 4.31 14.89
C LYS A 195 9.19 4.42 14.21
N THR A 196 9.12 5.21 13.14
CA THR A 196 7.86 5.39 12.40
C THR A 196 7.47 4.12 11.65
N LEU A 197 8.45 3.36 11.15
CA LEU A 197 8.19 2.07 10.53
C LEU A 197 7.60 1.06 11.55
N ALA A 198 8.13 1.04 12.78
CA ALA A 198 7.59 0.22 13.86
C ALA A 198 6.14 0.59 14.18
N GLU A 199 5.82 1.90 14.25
CA GLU A 199 4.45 2.38 14.47
C GLU A 199 3.50 1.94 13.35
N TYR A 200 3.94 1.93 12.10
CA TYR A 200 3.14 1.43 10.96
C TYR A 200 2.94 -0.08 11.03
N MET A 201 3.95 -0.83 11.44
CA MET A 201 3.81 -2.28 11.63
C MET A 201 2.85 -2.61 12.77
N ASP A 202 2.92 -1.88 13.89
CA ASP A 202 1.99 -2.01 15.00
C ASP A 202 0.55 -1.71 14.56
N PHE A 203 0.35 -0.66 13.75
CA PHE A 203 -0.95 -0.36 13.16
C PHE A 203 -1.46 -1.52 12.28
N ILE A 204 -0.64 -2.00 11.34
CA ILE A 204 -1.02 -3.10 10.45
C ILE A 204 -1.44 -4.33 11.27
N ILE A 205 -0.66 -4.71 12.27
CA ILE A 205 -0.92 -5.90 13.08
C ILE A 205 -2.19 -5.76 13.92
N ASN A 206 -2.42 -4.60 14.51
CA ASN A 206 -3.48 -4.42 15.49
C ASN A 206 -4.81 -3.92 14.90
N PHE A 207 -4.78 -3.23 13.76
CA PHE A 207 -5.97 -2.55 13.21
C PHE A 207 -6.42 -3.08 11.85
N THR A 208 -5.64 -3.94 11.18
CA THR A 208 -6.05 -4.57 9.93
C THR A 208 -6.31 -6.07 10.10
N ASN A 209 -7.06 -6.66 9.18
CA ASN A 209 -7.17 -8.12 9.12
C ASN A 209 -5.91 -8.66 8.40
N THR A 210 -5.05 -9.34 9.15
CA THR A 210 -3.77 -9.86 8.63
C THR A 210 -3.35 -11.13 9.35
N ASN A 211 -2.49 -11.92 8.72
CA ASN A 211 -1.78 -13.04 9.34
C ASN A 211 -0.32 -12.71 9.68
N ILE A 212 0.06 -11.44 9.65
CA ILE A 212 1.35 -10.96 10.16
C ILE A 212 1.26 -10.93 11.69
N VAL A 213 2.27 -11.44 12.37
CA VAL A 213 2.38 -11.42 13.83
C VAL A 213 3.70 -10.76 14.22
N GLN A 214 3.72 -10.13 15.41
CA GLN A 214 4.97 -9.68 16.01
C GLN A 214 5.86 -10.89 16.29
N GLY A 215 7.12 -10.85 15.83
CA GLY A 215 8.14 -11.85 16.09
C GLY A 215 8.92 -11.58 17.38
#